data_dae32b28ee1f866f0a1cd055c9306fe0
#
_entry.id   dae32b28ee1f866f0a1cd055c9306fe0
#
_cell.length_a   1.000
_cell.length_b   1.000
_cell.length_c   1.000
_cell.angle_alpha   90.00
_cell.angle_beta   90.00
_cell.angle_gamma   90.00
#
_symmetry.space_group_name_H-M   'P 1'
#
loop_
_entity.id
_entity.type
_entity.pdbx_description
1 polymer ?
#
loop_
_entity_poly.entity_id
_entity_poly.type
_entity_poly.pdbx_seq_one_letter_code
_entity_poly.pdbx_strand_id
1 'polypeptide(L)'
;MGGHMGELSAVVLAAGQGTRMKSKLPKVLHKVCGVPMVNQVIRIIKNAGCTRCIAVTGFKEELVRKSLGDSVSFVHQTEQLGTGHAVMQAMPLLESDEDGYVLVICGDTPLLRAETIRHLIDVCIHNRASATVLTARLDNPF
;
A
#
# COMPACT_ATOMS: atom_id res chain seq x y z
N MET A 1 11.79 -21.54 18.71
CA MET A 1 10.74 -20.79 19.40
C MET A 1 10.58 -19.44 18.77
N GLY A 2 9.48 -19.24 18.11
CA GLY A 2 9.21 -18.02 17.38
C GLY A 2 9.09 -16.83 18.32
N GLY A 3 9.99 -15.84 18.19
CA GLY A 3 9.66 -14.52 18.68
C GLY A 3 8.30 -14.12 18.13
N HIS A 4 7.50 -13.50 18.96
CA HIS A 4 6.23 -12.93 18.52
C HIS A 4 6.56 -11.97 17.37
N MET A 5 6.28 -12.38 16.13
CA MET A 5 6.30 -11.41 15.04
C MET A 5 5.13 -10.47 15.28
N GLY A 6 5.42 -9.20 15.48
CA GLY A 6 4.39 -8.18 15.53
C GLY A 6 3.51 -8.23 14.29
N GLU A 7 2.33 -7.66 14.38
CA GLU A 7 1.38 -7.62 13.27
C GLU A 7 2.02 -6.94 12.04
N LEU A 8 1.78 -7.50 10.86
CA LEU A 8 2.19 -6.90 9.60
C LEU A 8 1.02 -6.11 9.03
N SER A 9 1.10 -4.80 9.12
CA SER A 9 0.12 -3.88 8.56
C SER A 9 0.61 -3.32 7.22
N ALA A 10 -0.31 -3.06 6.30
CA ALA A 10 0.00 -2.39 5.04
C ALA A 10 -0.76 -1.08 4.92
N VAL A 11 -0.07 -0.03 4.49
CA VAL A 11 -0.63 1.26 4.11
C VAL A 11 -0.56 1.35 2.59
N VAL A 12 -1.73 1.39 1.95
CA VAL A 12 -1.87 1.47 0.50
C VAL A 12 -2.21 2.89 0.10
N LEU A 13 -1.36 3.52 -0.69
CA LEU A 13 -1.52 4.89 -1.14
C LEU A 13 -2.42 4.93 -2.37
N ALA A 14 -3.62 5.48 -2.20
CA ALA A 14 -4.67 5.50 -3.22
C ALA A 14 -5.35 6.88 -3.35
N ALA A 15 -4.71 7.95 -2.87
CA ALA A 15 -5.29 9.29 -2.84
C ALA A 15 -5.08 10.10 -4.12
N GLY A 16 -4.13 9.73 -4.98
CA GLY A 16 -3.74 10.49 -6.15
C GLY A 16 -4.77 10.55 -7.26
N GLN A 17 -4.84 11.67 -7.96
CA GLN A 17 -5.74 11.88 -9.10
C GLN A 17 -5.24 11.24 -10.41
N GLY A 18 -3.95 11.01 -10.56
CA GLY A 18 -3.37 10.57 -11.81
C GLY A 18 -3.52 11.63 -12.91
N THR A 19 -3.07 12.84 -12.66
CA THR A 19 -3.21 14.03 -13.54
C THR A 19 -2.78 13.81 -14.99
N ARG A 20 -1.86 12.87 -15.24
CA ARG A 20 -1.38 12.53 -16.58
C ARG A 20 -2.40 11.76 -17.43
N MET A 21 -3.38 11.12 -16.81
CA MET A 21 -4.31 10.23 -17.52
C MET A 21 -5.61 10.92 -17.97
N LYS A 22 -5.84 12.17 -17.61
CA LYS A 22 -7.06 12.94 -17.93
C LYS A 22 -8.38 12.18 -17.73
N SER A 23 -8.38 11.21 -16.81
CA SER A 23 -9.53 10.35 -16.54
C SER A 23 -10.38 10.91 -15.41
N LYS A 24 -11.68 10.62 -15.44
CA LYS A 24 -12.60 10.90 -14.34
C LYS A 24 -12.48 9.90 -13.19
N LEU A 25 -11.76 8.79 -13.39
CA LEU A 25 -11.50 7.79 -12.36
C LEU A 25 -10.21 8.09 -11.62
N PRO A 26 -10.12 7.80 -10.32
CA PRO A 26 -8.84 7.72 -9.64
C PRO A 26 -7.90 6.77 -10.38
N LYS A 27 -6.61 7.11 -10.42
CA LYS A 27 -5.60 6.31 -11.13
C LYS A 27 -5.64 4.83 -10.71
N VAL A 28 -5.75 4.59 -9.40
CA VAL A 28 -5.74 3.23 -8.83
C VAL A 28 -6.94 2.36 -9.22
N LEU A 29 -8.01 2.95 -9.75
CA LEU A 29 -9.19 2.23 -10.23
C LEU A 29 -9.12 1.84 -11.71
N HIS A 30 -8.11 2.29 -12.44
CA HIS A 30 -7.87 1.80 -13.80
C HIS A 30 -7.57 0.31 -13.75
N LYS A 31 -8.15 -0.43 -14.70
CA LYS A 31 -8.06 -1.88 -14.73
C LYS A 31 -6.82 -2.35 -15.50
N VAL A 32 -6.17 -3.36 -14.96
CA VAL A 32 -5.15 -4.15 -15.62
C VAL A 32 -5.65 -5.60 -15.64
N CYS A 33 -5.75 -6.19 -16.82
CA CYS A 33 -6.35 -7.52 -16.99
C CYS A 33 -7.77 -7.63 -16.38
N GLY A 34 -8.58 -6.57 -16.55
CA GLY A 34 -9.97 -6.55 -16.10
C GLY A 34 -10.20 -6.29 -14.60
N VAL A 35 -9.15 -6.10 -13.82
CA VAL A 35 -9.24 -5.86 -12.36
C VAL A 35 -8.64 -4.51 -12.02
N PRO A 36 -9.29 -3.66 -11.19
CA PRO A 36 -8.70 -2.41 -10.76
C PRO A 36 -7.34 -2.62 -10.08
N MET A 37 -6.38 -1.75 -10.35
CA MET A 37 -5.01 -1.89 -9.84
C MET A 37 -4.98 -2.00 -8.31
N VAL A 38 -5.74 -1.18 -7.60
CA VAL A 38 -5.77 -1.20 -6.14
C VAL A 38 -6.28 -2.53 -5.59
N ASN A 39 -7.25 -3.16 -6.25
CA ASN A 39 -7.76 -4.48 -5.86
C ASN A 39 -6.68 -5.55 -6.02
N GLN A 40 -5.89 -5.47 -7.09
CA GLN A 40 -4.77 -6.38 -7.30
C GLN A 40 -3.70 -6.20 -6.23
N VAL A 41 -3.35 -4.96 -5.89
CA VAL A 41 -2.38 -4.64 -4.84
C VAL A 41 -2.84 -5.19 -3.49
N ILE A 42 -4.10 -4.99 -3.12
CA ILE A 42 -4.66 -5.54 -1.86
C ILE A 42 -4.54 -7.07 -1.84
N ARG A 43 -4.84 -7.75 -2.94
CA ARG A 43 -4.70 -9.21 -3.05
C ARG A 43 -3.24 -9.63 -2.84
N ILE A 44 -2.30 -8.95 -3.48
CA ILE A 44 -0.87 -9.24 -3.39
C ILE A 44 -0.36 -9.10 -1.96
N ILE A 45 -0.70 -8.01 -1.26
CA ILE A 45 -0.24 -7.77 0.10
C ILE A 45 -0.87 -8.74 1.11
N LYS A 46 -2.11 -9.14 0.91
CA LYS A 46 -2.73 -10.21 1.72
C LYS A 46 -2.03 -11.54 1.52
N ASN A 47 -1.71 -11.89 0.28
CA ASN A 47 -0.94 -13.11 -0.03
C ASN A 47 0.49 -13.04 0.53
N ALA A 48 1.04 -11.86 0.71
CA ALA A 48 2.36 -11.67 1.33
C ALA A 48 2.33 -11.78 2.87
N GLY A 49 1.15 -11.88 3.47
CA GLY A 49 1.00 -12.08 4.91
C GLY A 49 0.54 -10.85 5.69
N CYS A 50 0.17 -9.76 5.02
CA CYS A 50 -0.38 -8.60 5.71
C CYS A 50 -1.78 -8.94 6.25
N THR A 51 -1.94 -8.78 7.55
CA THR A 51 -3.20 -9.06 8.27
C THR A 51 -4.13 -7.85 8.32
N ARG A 52 -3.55 -6.67 8.22
CA ARG A 52 -4.28 -5.40 8.30
C ARG A 52 -3.91 -4.51 7.12
N CYS A 53 -4.92 -4.05 6.39
CA CYS A 53 -4.74 -3.18 5.24
C CYS A 53 -5.46 -1.85 5.48
N ILE A 54 -4.76 -0.75 5.31
CA ILE A 54 -5.29 0.61 5.42
C ILE A 54 -5.09 1.29 4.07
N ALA A 55 -6.17 1.71 3.43
CA ALA A 55 -6.11 2.50 2.20
C ALA A 55 -6.20 3.99 2.53
N VAL A 56 -5.23 4.75 2.06
CA VAL A 56 -5.26 6.22 2.13
C VAL A 56 -5.92 6.72 0.87
N THR A 57 -7.11 7.30 1.00
CA THR A 57 -7.96 7.75 -0.11
C THR A 57 -8.05 9.28 -0.15
N GLY A 58 -8.46 9.82 -1.25
CA GLY A 58 -8.62 11.25 -1.44
C GLY A 58 -9.57 11.54 -2.57
N PHE A 59 -9.06 11.82 -3.77
CA PHE A 59 -9.87 12.10 -4.93
C PHE A 59 -10.87 10.96 -5.22
N LYS A 60 -12.17 11.31 -5.19
CA LYS A 60 -13.28 10.37 -5.41
C LYS A 60 -13.18 9.09 -4.57
N GLU A 61 -12.92 9.27 -3.29
CA GLU A 61 -12.73 8.15 -2.36
C GLU A 61 -13.92 7.18 -2.32
N GLU A 62 -15.13 7.66 -2.56
CA GLU A 62 -16.33 6.81 -2.58
C GLU A 62 -16.22 5.70 -3.62
N LEU A 63 -15.58 5.96 -4.77
CA LEU A 63 -15.36 4.95 -5.79
C LEU A 63 -14.32 3.91 -5.35
N VAL A 64 -13.27 4.34 -4.68
CA VAL A 64 -12.24 3.44 -4.14
C VAL A 64 -12.82 2.58 -3.02
N ARG A 65 -13.60 3.18 -2.11
CA ARG A 65 -14.28 2.47 -1.03
C ARG A 65 -15.24 1.41 -1.58
N LYS A 66 -16.01 1.76 -2.60
CA LYS A 66 -16.92 0.83 -3.27
C LYS A 66 -16.18 -0.35 -3.91
N SER A 67 -15.02 -0.08 -4.52
CA SER A 67 -14.21 -1.11 -5.18
C SER A 67 -13.58 -2.08 -4.18
N LEU A 68 -13.10 -1.59 -3.04
CA LEU A 68 -12.39 -2.40 -2.05
C LEU A 68 -13.33 -3.05 -1.00
N GLY A 69 -14.49 -2.46 -0.75
CA GLY A 69 -15.45 -2.98 0.23
C GLY A 69 -14.93 -2.93 1.66
N ASP A 70 -15.42 -3.85 2.49
CA ASP A 70 -15.16 -3.86 3.94
C ASP A 70 -13.87 -4.58 4.34
N SER A 71 -13.10 -5.09 3.37
CA SER A 71 -11.87 -5.85 3.64
C SER A 71 -10.67 -4.96 4.03
N VAL A 72 -10.84 -3.66 3.99
CA VAL A 72 -9.81 -2.65 4.15
C VAL A 72 -10.34 -1.53 5.04
N SER A 73 -9.51 -0.99 5.92
CA SER A 73 -9.77 0.25 6.63
C SER A 73 -9.41 1.44 5.74
N PHE A 74 -10.12 2.55 5.90
CA PHE A 74 -9.89 3.74 5.07
C PHE A 74 -9.53 4.94 5.94
N VAL A 75 -8.59 5.75 5.45
CA VAL A 75 -8.33 7.09 5.97
C VAL A 75 -8.32 8.07 4.80
N HIS A 76 -8.81 9.27 5.05
CA HIS A 76 -8.90 10.30 4.01
C HIS A 76 -7.73 11.28 4.10
N GLN A 77 -7.09 11.53 2.97
CA GLN A 77 -6.10 12.58 2.82
C GLN A 77 -6.78 13.80 2.16
N THR A 78 -6.99 14.85 2.93
CA THR A 78 -7.68 16.06 2.44
C THR A 78 -6.83 16.88 1.49
N GLU A 79 -5.52 16.94 1.73
CA GLU A 79 -4.57 17.69 0.91
C GLU A 79 -3.47 16.77 0.40
N GLN A 80 -3.09 16.94 -0.87
CA GLN A 80 -2.07 16.15 -1.53
C GLN A 80 -0.67 16.69 -1.22
N LEU A 81 -0.19 16.51 0.00
CA LEU A 81 1.10 17.00 0.47
C LEU A 81 2.24 15.98 0.39
N GLY A 82 2.06 14.95 -0.43
CA GLY A 82 3.07 13.94 -0.70
C GLY A 82 2.85 12.62 0.02
N THR A 83 3.75 11.67 -0.25
CA THR A 83 3.68 10.29 0.24
C THR A 83 3.80 10.20 1.76
N GLY A 84 4.73 10.92 2.36
CA GLY A 84 4.89 10.95 3.81
C GLY A 84 3.65 11.47 4.52
N HIS A 85 3.05 12.53 3.99
CA HIS A 85 1.80 13.07 4.54
C HIS A 85 0.66 12.05 4.45
N ALA A 86 0.57 11.31 3.35
CA ALA A 86 -0.42 10.24 3.20
C ALA A 86 -0.25 9.14 4.27
N VAL A 87 0.98 8.72 4.51
CA VAL A 87 1.27 7.71 5.56
C VAL A 87 0.89 8.24 6.95
N MET A 88 1.14 9.51 7.23
CA MET A 88 0.77 10.14 8.51
C MET A 88 -0.73 10.05 8.79
N GLN A 89 -1.58 10.05 7.76
CA GLN A 89 -3.02 9.90 7.93
C GLN A 89 -3.40 8.52 8.49
N ALA A 90 -2.59 7.51 8.22
CA ALA A 90 -2.81 6.14 8.70
C ALA A 90 -2.26 5.90 10.12
N MET A 91 -1.40 6.76 10.62
CA MET A 91 -0.72 6.56 11.91
C MET A 91 -1.67 6.29 13.08
N PRO A 92 -2.79 7.01 13.26
CA PRO A 92 -3.70 6.73 14.37
C PRO A 92 -4.26 5.30 14.39
N LEU A 93 -4.35 4.65 13.23
CA LEU A 93 -4.79 3.27 13.13
C LEU A 93 -3.66 2.26 13.39
N LEU A 94 -2.40 2.71 13.41
CA LEU A 94 -1.21 1.87 13.58
C LEU A 94 -0.63 1.92 14.98
N GLU A 95 -0.93 2.93 15.76
CA GLU A 95 -0.32 3.21 17.08
C GLU A 95 -0.55 2.10 18.12
N SER A 96 -1.51 1.22 17.90
CA SER A 96 -1.78 0.10 18.81
C SER A 96 -0.81 -1.07 18.71
N ASP A 97 0.07 -1.06 17.71
CA ASP A 97 1.00 -2.17 17.42
C ASP A 97 2.46 -1.66 17.47
N GLU A 98 2.98 -1.51 18.69
CA GLU A 98 4.32 -0.96 18.91
C GLU A 98 5.44 -1.85 18.35
N ASP A 99 5.20 -3.16 18.26
CA ASP A 99 6.18 -4.15 17.79
C ASP A 99 5.93 -4.61 16.34
N GLY A 100 4.99 -3.97 15.66
CA GLY A 100 4.58 -4.36 14.31
C GLY A 100 5.47 -3.82 13.20
N TYR A 101 5.26 -4.37 12.02
CA TYR A 101 5.88 -3.89 10.79
C TYR A 101 4.83 -3.22 9.91
N VAL A 102 5.22 -2.15 9.24
CA VAL A 102 4.35 -1.42 8.33
C VAL A 102 4.94 -1.45 6.93
N LEU A 103 4.20 -2.05 6.00
CA LEU A 103 4.50 -1.99 4.58
C LEU A 103 3.81 -0.77 3.98
N VAL A 104 4.54 0.09 3.32
CA VAL A 104 3.98 1.21 2.54
C VAL A 104 4.09 0.88 1.07
N ILE A 105 2.98 0.88 0.36
CA ILE A 105 2.91 0.50 -1.04
C ILE A 105 1.94 1.41 -1.81
N CYS A 106 2.27 1.73 -3.06
CA CYS A 106 1.37 2.49 -3.93
C CYS A 106 0.28 1.56 -4.50
N GLY A 107 -0.95 2.06 -4.59
CA GLY A 107 -2.09 1.31 -5.11
C GLY A 107 -2.06 1.09 -6.63
N ASP A 108 -1.07 1.64 -7.33
CA ASP A 108 -0.86 1.54 -8.78
C ASP A 108 0.32 0.64 -9.16
N THR A 109 0.67 -0.32 -8.32
CA THR A 109 1.77 -1.26 -8.56
C THR A 109 1.27 -2.72 -8.67
N PRO A 110 0.39 -3.03 -9.64
CA PRO A 110 -0.28 -4.34 -9.70
C PRO A 110 0.62 -5.48 -10.16
N LEU A 111 1.83 -5.19 -10.64
CA LEU A 111 2.77 -6.20 -11.16
C LEU A 111 3.77 -6.70 -10.11
N LEU A 112 3.75 -6.16 -8.89
CA LEU A 112 4.56 -6.67 -7.80
C LEU A 112 4.09 -8.08 -7.41
N ARG A 113 5.06 -8.93 -7.11
CA ARG A 113 4.77 -10.30 -6.67
C ARG A 113 4.72 -10.38 -5.14
N ALA A 114 3.86 -11.22 -4.62
CA ALA A 114 3.80 -11.48 -3.18
C ALA A 114 5.14 -11.98 -2.64
N GLU A 115 5.88 -12.81 -3.39
CA GLU A 115 7.21 -13.27 -3.01
C GLU A 115 8.21 -12.13 -2.86
N THR A 116 8.16 -11.13 -3.73
CA THR A 116 9.02 -9.95 -3.65
C THR A 116 8.76 -9.17 -2.36
N ILE A 117 7.49 -8.98 -2.01
CA ILE A 117 7.09 -8.30 -0.77
C ILE A 117 7.52 -9.11 0.45
N ARG A 118 7.31 -10.42 0.46
CA ARG A 118 7.76 -11.29 1.54
C ARG A 118 9.28 -11.22 1.73
N HIS A 119 10.03 -11.22 0.63
CA HIS A 119 11.48 -11.09 0.68
C HIS A 119 11.90 -9.74 1.28
N LEU A 120 11.25 -8.66 0.88
CA LEU A 120 11.49 -7.32 1.45
C LEU A 120 11.27 -7.31 2.96
N ILE A 121 10.19 -7.91 3.42
CA ILE A 121 9.85 -8.02 4.84
C ILE A 121 10.89 -8.86 5.58
N ASP A 122 11.25 -10.02 5.04
CA ASP A 122 12.24 -10.92 5.62
C ASP A 122 13.62 -10.26 5.75
N VAL A 123 14.05 -9.49 4.75
CA VAL A 123 15.29 -8.71 4.80
C VAL A 123 15.25 -7.69 5.93
N CYS A 124 14.13 -6.98 6.08
CA CYS A 124 13.94 -6.00 7.15
C CYS A 124 14.06 -6.66 8.54
N ILE A 125 13.36 -7.75 8.74
CA ILE A 125 13.33 -8.49 10.00
C ILE A 125 14.70 -9.11 10.31
N HIS A 126 15.29 -9.81 9.34
CA HIS A 126 16.57 -10.50 9.51
C HIS A 126 17.70 -9.54 9.88
N ASN A 127 17.75 -8.39 9.24
CA ASN A 127 18.77 -7.38 9.49
C ASN A 127 18.45 -6.44 10.66
N ARG A 128 17.29 -6.61 11.30
CA ARG A 128 16.78 -5.70 12.33
C ARG A 128 16.81 -4.25 11.88
N ALA A 129 16.45 -4.04 10.60
CA ALA A 129 16.49 -2.72 10.00
C ALA A 129 15.31 -1.87 10.49
N SER A 130 15.57 -0.59 10.72
CA SER A 130 14.49 0.38 11.03
C SER A 130 13.62 0.69 9.82
N ALA A 131 14.18 0.58 8.61
CA ALA A 131 13.45 0.73 7.35
C ALA A 131 14.18 -0.04 6.25
N THR A 132 13.41 -0.56 5.30
CA THR A 132 13.94 -1.23 4.10
C THR A 132 13.16 -0.75 2.89
N VAL A 133 13.86 -0.41 1.83
CA VAL A 133 13.27 0.13 0.61
C VAL A 133 13.53 -0.82 -0.55
N LEU A 134 12.47 -1.14 -1.29
CA LEU A 134 12.56 -1.87 -2.55
C LEU A 134 12.93 -0.88 -3.65
N THR A 135 14.03 -1.13 -4.34
CA THR A 135 14.48 -0.33 -5.48
C THR A 135 14.54 -1.17 -6.75
N ALA A 136 14.42 -0.51 -7.88
CA ALA A 136 14.60 -1.12 -9.17
C ALA A 136 15.81 -0.49 -9.87
N ARG A 137 16.66 -1.31 -10.48
CA ARG A 137 17.75 -0.84 -11.30
C ARG A 137 17.29 -0.85 -12.76
N LEU A 138 17.36 0.30 -13.40
CA LEU A 138 17.05 0.43 -14.82
C LEU A 138 18.35 0.54 -15.60
N ASP A 139 18.52 -0.31 -16.62
CA ASP A 139 19.71 -0.28 -17.48
C ASP A 139 19.72 0.94 -18.40
N ASN A 140 18.54 1.45 -18.74
CA ASN A 140 18.37 2.65 -19.56
C ASN A 140 17.16 3.46 -19.06
N PRO A 141 17.38 4.41 -18.12
CA PRO A 141 16.29 5.15 -17.49
C PRO A 141 15.71 6.27 -18.38
N PHE A 142 16.25 6.54 -19.55
CA PHE A 142 15.79 7.62 -20.45
C PHE A 142 15.40 7.11 -21.84
#